data_3c4805143e0c2de797a5ef9e09dab437
#
_entry.id   3c4805143e0c2de797a5ef9e09dab437
#
_cell.length_a   1.000
_cell.length_b   1.000
_cell.length_c   1.000
_cell.angle_alpha   90.00
_cell.angle_beta   90.00
_cell.angle_gamma   90.00
#
_symmetry.space_group_name_H-M   'P 1'
#
loop_
_entity.id
_entity.type
_entity.pdbx_description
1 polymer ?
#
loop_
_entity_poly.entity_id
_entity_poly.type
_entity_poly.pdbx_seq_one_letter_code
_entity_poly.pdbx_strand_id
1 'polypeptide(L)'
;MKSADSSPPAATSIVIEGARQNNLKNVSLALPLNELIVVTGVSGSGKSSLVFDTLYAEGQRRYVETFSPYARQFLDRMDKPQVDAIHGIPPAIAIDQTNQVRTSRSTVGTMTELNDHLKLLYARTAQLFCRGCGATVRRDTPDSIYTALAARSQPAGDPRLIVTFPVSVPKNFSAEEVKKLLAAQGYTRMHSEDKQLIEIVQDRFRLGSAERARVIEALEAALRIGQGRVNVYPLGDNDSAAQASAVWRFSSDLHCADCDIHYAEPTPSLFSFNSPLGACEACRGFGRVIGVDFGLIVPDESKTLREGAVRPWQTPSFAECQDDIIKHAQLRGIPLDKPWRELTAKQKHWVLEGEPSWVSWKKSWPGTWYGVRRFFKWLETKAYKMHIRVLLSKYRAYTECEACGGARLKPEALAWRLGNKSDADRVLAPTQRHKANGVKYDDEILRALPGLTVHDLMLLP
;
A
#
# COMPACT_ATOMS: atom_id res chain seq x y z
N MET A 1 -51.72 11.28 -52.82
CA MET A 1 -50.65 10.23 -52.85
C MET A 1 -50.25 10.00 -51.41
N LYS A 2 -50.69 8.90 -50.82
CA LYS A 2 -50.25 8.45 -49.47
C LYS A 2 -48.91 7.74 -49.65
N SER A 3 -47.85 8.28 -49.12
CA SER A 3 -46.55 7.57 -48.97
C SER A 3 -46.75 6.40 -48.02
N ALA A 4 -46.62 5.18 -48.56
CA ALA A 4 -46.58 3.97 -47.74
C ALA A 4 -45.25 4.01 -46.93
N ASP A 5 -45.39 4.10 -45.64
CA ASP A 5 -44.31 3.93 -44.66
C ASP A 5 -43.99 2.42 -44.63
N SER A 6 -43.00 2.01 -45.43
CA SER A 6 -42.52 0.63 -45.48
C SER A 6 -41.34 0.47 -44.54
N SER A 7 -41.59 0.61 -43.23
CA SER A 7 -40.66 0.06 -42.24
C SER A 7 -40.65 -1.49 -42.38
N PRO A 8 -39.46 -2.12 -42.52
CA PRO A 8 -39.44 -3.59 -42.56
C PRO A 8 -40.04 -4.16 -41.27
N PRO A 9 -40.81 -5.26 -41.36
CA PRO A 9 -41.43 -5.85 -40.19
C PRO A 9 -40.35 -6.15 -39.13
N ALA A 10 -40.62 -5.72 -37.90
CA ALA A 10 -39.71 -5.98 -36.79
C ALA A 10 -39.43 -7.49 -36.70
N ALA A 11 -38.17 -7.89 -36.66
CA ALA A 11 -37.79 -9.30 -36.51
C ALA A 11 -38.44 -9.82 -35.22
N THR A 12 -39.20 -10.91 -35.33
CA THR A 12 -39.91 -11.57 -34.20
C THR A 12 -39.05 -12.63 -33.54
N SER A 13 -37.96 -13.01 -34.15
CA SER A 13 -37.05 -14.08 -33.68
C SER A 13 -35.62 -13.84 -34.10
N ILE A 14 -34.69 -14.44 -33.34
CA ILE A 14 -33.27 -14.60 -33.72
C ILE A 14 -33.17 -15.92 -34.46
N VAL A 15 -32.69 -15.90 -35.71
CA VAL A 15 -32.48 -17.10 -36.52
C VAL A 15 -31.00 -17.40 -36.60
N ILE A 16 -30.62 -18.60 -36.16
CA ILE A 16 -29.24 -19.12 -36.24
C ILE A 16 -29.19 -20.19 -37.31
N GLU A 17 -28.24 -20.12 -38.22
CA GLU A 17 -28.06 -21.08 -39.29
C GLU A 17 -26.62 -21.64 -39.24
N GLY A 18 -26.51 -22.96 -39.06
CA GLY A 18 -25.25 -23.68 -39.21
C GLY A 18 -24.19 -23.35 -38.13
N ALA A 19 -24.58 -23.24 -36.87
CA ALA A 19 -23.62 -23.01 -35.79
C ALA A 19 -22.71 -24.21 -35.53
N ARG A 20 -21.39 -23.98 -35.62
CA ARG A 20 -20.33 -25.02 -35.50
C ARG A 20 -19.24 -24.61 -34.49
N GLN A 21 -19.52 -23.62 -33.65
CA GLN A 21 -18.58 -23.18 -32.67
C GLN A 21 -18.29 -24.25 -31.62
N ASN A 22 -17.00 -24.47 -31.30
CA ASN A 22 -16.52 -25.51 -30.38
C ASN A 22 -17.07 -26.91 -30.71
N ASN A 23 -17.96 -27.45 -29.85
CA ASN A 23 -18.56 -28.80 -30.00
C ASN A 23 -19.95 -28.81 -30.66
N LEU A 24 -20.42 -27.65 -31.15
CA LEU A 24 -21.69 -27.59 -31.86
C LEU A 24 -21.62 -28.30 -33.21
N LYS A 25 -22.66 -29.09 -33.52
CA LYS A 25 -22.72 -29.94 -34.72
C LYS A 25 -23.71 -29.36 -35.71
N ASN A 26 -23.36 -28.23 -36.35
CA ASN A 26 -24.17 -27.59 -37.39
C ASN A 26 -25.61 -27.30 -36.95
N VAL A 27 -25.73 -26.64 -35.80
CA VAL A 27 -27.04 -26.37 -35.17
C VAL A 27 -27.70 -25.17 -35.82
N SER A 28 -28.96 -25.38 -36.27
CA SER A 28 -29.83 -24.29 -36.76
C SER A 28 -31.13 -24.26 -35.97
N LEU A 29 -31.51 -23.07 -35.51
CA LEU A 29 -32.70 -22.86 -34.69
C LEU A 29 -33.17 -21.40 -34.74
N ALA A 30 -34.47 -21.19 -34.40
CA ALA A 30 -35.07 -19.87 -34.24
C ALA A 30 -35.44 -19.67 -32.77
N LEU A 31 -35.03 -18.53 -32.21
CA LEU A 31 -35.29 -18.14 -30.83
C LEU A 31 -36.25 -16.93 -30.81
N PRO A 32 -37.39 -16.98 -30.12
CA PRO A 32 -38.33 -15.86 -30.05
C PRO A 32 -37.68 -14.66 -29.32
N LEU A 33 -38.00 -13.43 -29.74
CA LEU A 33 -37.62 -12.22 -29.06
C LEU A 33 -38.59 -11.88 -27.93
N ASN A 34 -38.12 -11.13 -26.91
CA ASN A 34 -38.91 -10.67 -25.77
C ASN A 34 -39.51 -11.79 -24.89
N GLU A 35 -38.87 -12.94 -24.87
CA GLU A 35 -39.23 -14.06 -24.03
C GLU A 35 -38.07 -14.52 -23.14
N LEU A 36 -38.39 -15.17 -22.02
CA LEU A 36 -37.42 -15.85 -21.18
C LEU A 36 -37.08 -17.22 -21.78
N ILE A 37 -35.85 -17.38 -22.23
CA ILE A 37 -35.36 -18.61 -22.85
C ILE A 37 -34.39 -19.31 -21.89
N VAL A 38 -34.70 -20.57 -21.53
CA VAL A 38 -33.85 -21.40 -20.68
C VAL A 38 -33.17 -22.47 -21.51
N VAL A 39 -31.81 -22.44 -21.52
CA VAL A 39 -30.97 -23.40 -22.23
C VAL A 39 -30.48 -24.46 -21.26
N THR A 40 -30.94 -25.70 -21.40
CA THR A 40 -30.63 -26.84 -20.53
C THR A 40 -29.90 -27.96 -21.27
N GLY A 41 -29.29 -28.86 -20.53
CA GLY A 41 -28.59 -30.03 -21.06
C GLY A 41 -27.46 -30.49 -20.15
N VAL A 42 -26.90 -31.65 -20.45
CA VAL A 42 -25.76 -32.22 -19.70
C VAL A 42 -24.50 -31.37 -19.83
N SER A 43 -23.55 -31.52 -18.88
CA SER A 43 -22.27 -30.83 -18.98
C SER A 43 -21.54 -31.20 -20.27
N GLY A 44 -20.95 -30.23 -20.96
CA GLY A 44 -20.27 -30.46 -22.25
C GLY A 44 -21.18 -30.55 -23.48
N SER A 45 -22.52 -30.37 -23.36
CA SER A 45 -23.44 -30.45 -24.50
C SER A 45 -23.40 -29.26 -25.46
N GLY A 46 -22.63 -28.20 -25.17
CA GLY A 46 -22.52 -27.02 -26.04
C GLY A 46 -23.44 -25.84 -25.65
N LYS A 47 -24.08 -25.87 -24.48
CA LYS A 47 -24.96 -24.76 -24.02
C LYS A 47 -24.24 -23.40 -24.02
N SER A 48 -23.07 -23.34 -23.40
CA SER A 48 -22.26 -22.11 -23.34
C SER A 48 -21.76 -21.73 -24.73
N SER A 49 -21.37 -22.71 -25.55
CA SER A 49 -20.92 -22.46 -26.92
C SER A 49 -22.01 -21.86 -27.82
N LEU A 50 -23.27 -22.25 -27.61
CA LEU A 50 -24.39 -21.65 -28.33
C LEU A 50 -24.71 -20.23 -27.85
N VAL A 51 -24.81 -20.04 -26.50
CA VAL A 51 -25.28 -18.78 -25.94
C VAL A 51 -24.16 -17.73 -25.90
N PHE A 52 -22.99 -18.07 -25.35
CA PHE A 52 -21.88 -17.10 -25.18
C PHE A 52 -20.98 -17.04 -26.40
N ASP A 53 -20.47 -18.20 -26.87
CA ASP A 53 -19.46 -18.22 -27.93
C ASP A 53 -20.05 -18.02 -29.34
N THR A 54 -21.37 -18.12 -29.52
CA THR A 54 -22.06 -17.89 -30.78
C THR A 54 -22.95 -16.66 -30.75
N LEU A 55 -24.04 -16.68 -29.98
CA LEU A 55 -25.03 -15.59 -29.96
C LEU A 55 -24.43 -14.30 -29.37
N TYR A 56 -23.94 -14.36 -28.13
CA TYR A 56 -23.38 -13.15 -27.49
C TYR A 56 -22.18 -12.63 -28.27
N ALA A 57 -21.27 -13.49 -28.69
CA ALA A 57 -20.08 -13.10 -29.46
C ALA A 57 -20.45 -12.34 -30.75
N GLU A 58 -21.44 -12.83 -31.51
CA GLU A 58 -21.89 -12.16 -32.74
C GLU A 58 -22.64 -10.85 -32.45
N GLY A 59 -23.50 -10.84 -31.43
CA GLY A 59 -24.20 -9.61 -31.02
C GLY A 59 -23.24 -8.52 -30.55
N GLN A 60 -22.26 -8.86 -29.74
CA GLN A 60 -21.23 -7.95 -29.28
C GLN A 60 -20.33 -7.48 -30.43
N ARG A 61 -19.90 -8.39 -31.31
CA ARG A 61 -19.09 -8.06 -32.49
C ARG A 61 -19.78 -7.01 -33.36
N ARG A 62 -21.05 -7.21 -33.71
CA ARG A 62 -21.83 -6.26 -34.51
C ARG A 62 -22.04 -4.94 -33.79
N TYR A 63 -22.28 -4.97 -32.49
CA TYR A 63 -22.42 -3.74 -31.70
C TYR A 63 -21.13 -2.92 -31.70
N VAL A 64 -19.97 -3.56 -31.45
CA VAL A 64 -18.65 -2.93 -31.46
C VAL A 64 -18.32 -2.35 -32.85
N GLU A 65 -18.75 -2.97 -33.94
CA GLU A 65 -18.57 -2.48 -35.31
C GLU A 65 -19.26 -1.12 -35.56
N THR A 66 -20.28 -0.77 -34.77
CA THR A 66 -20.98 0.52 -34.89
C THR A 66 -20.17 1.70 -34.31
N PHE A 67 -19.15 1.44 -33.51
CA PHE A 67 -18.31 2.47 -32.91
C PHE A 67 -17.27 3.02 -33.88
N SER A 68 -16.78 4.23 -33.59
CA SER A 68 -15.68 4.82 -34.35
C SER A 68 -14.40 3.96 -34.30
N PRO A 69 -13.50 4.03 -35.29
CA PRO A 69 -12.25 3.29 -35.28
C PRO A 69 -11.39 3.56 -34.05
N TYR A 70 -11.44 4.79 -33.50
CA TYR A 70 -10.74 5.14 -32.28
C TYR A 70 -11.34 4.42 -31.05
N ALA A 71 -12.65 4.44 -30.87
CA ALA A 71 -13.31 3.79 -29.74
C ALA A 71 -13.11 2.26 -29.79
N ARG A 72 -13.07 1.66 -30.98
CA ARG A 72 -12.81 0.21 -31.16
C ARG A 72 -11.45 -0.26 -30.65
N GLN A 73 -10.46 0.61 -30.53
CA GLN A 73 -9.13 0.25 -29.99
C GLN A 73 -9.14 -0.05 -28.48
N PHE A 74 -10.14 0.44 -27.75
CA PHE A 74 -10.26 0.29 -26.30
C PHE A 74 -11.26 -0.79 -25.89
N LEU A 75 -11.94 -1.41 -26.86
CA LEU A 75 -12.93 -2.45 -26.61
C LEU A 75 -12.36 -3.83 -26.93
N ASP A 76 -12.69 -4.80 -26.08
CA ASP A 76 -12.34 -6.19 -26.33
C ASP A 76 -13.00 -6.66 -27.65
N ARG A 77 -12.19 -7.21 -28.54
CA ARG A 77 -12.69 -7.77 -29.80
C ARG A 77 -13.07 -9.21 -29.59
N MET A 78 -14.31 -9.52 -29.94
CA MET A 78 -14.79 -10.90 -30.06
C MET A 78 -14.44 -11.46 -31.42
N ASP A 79 -13.92 -12.67 -31.47
CA ASP A 79 -13.71 -13.39 -32.72
C ASP A 79 -15.06 -13.71 -33.38
N LYS A 80 -15.08 -13.73 -34.71
CA LYS A 80 -16.29 -14.11 -35.46
C LYS A 80 -16.58 -15.58 -35.18
N PRO A 81 -17.79 -15.91 -34.66
CA PRO A 81 -18.14 -17.29 -34.39
C PRO A 81 -18.26 -18.12 -35.69
N GLN A 82 -18.02 -19.42 -35.56
CA GLN A 82 -18.18 -20.38 -36.64
C GLN A 82 -19.66 -20.69 -36.88
N VAL A 83 -20.32 -19.86 -37.65
CA VAL A 83 -21.74 -19.92 -37.97
C VAL A 83 -21.94 -19.43 -39.41
N ASP A 84 -22.90 -20.02 -40.15
CA ASP A 84 -23.20 -19.59 -41.50
C ASP A 84 -23.87 -18.22 -41.50
N ALA A 85 -24.95 -18.07 -40.73
CA ALA A 85 -25.64 -16.77 -40.57
C ALA A 85 -26.35 -16.68 -39.22
N ILE A 86 -26.49 -15.43 -38.72
CA ILE A 86 -27.37 -15.08 -37.58
C ILE A 86 -28.16 -13.83 -37.98
N HIS A 87 -29.51 -13.94 -37.94
CA HIS A 87 -30.41 -12.87 -38.29
C HIS A 87 -31.19 -12.41 -37.06
N GLY A 88 -31.59 -11.15 -37.01
CA GLY A 88 -32.49 -10.59 -35.97
C GLY A 88 -31.82 -10.47 -34.56
N ILE A 89 -30.51 -10.55 -34.45
CA ILE A 89 -29.84 -10.46 -33.15
C ILE A 89 -29.81 -9.01 -32.67
N PRO A 90 -30.35 -8.70 -31.46
CA PRO A 90 -30.24 -7.39 -30.84
C PRO A 90 -28.85 -7.18 -30.22
N PRO A 91 -28.51 -5.94 -29.79
CA PRO A 91 -27.35 -5.70 -28.94
C PRO A 91 -27.41 -6.59 -27.68
N ALA A 92 -26.34 -7.32 -27.43
CA ALA A 92 -26.31 -8.34 -26.38
C ALA A 92 -25.46 -7.90 -25.18
N ILE A 93 -25.94 -8.22 -23.97
CA ILE A 93 -25.19 -8.09 -22.72
C ILE A 93 -25.10 -9.48 -22.10
N ALA A 94 -23.91 -9.90 -21.72
CA ALA A 94 -23.69 -11.14 -20.97
C ALA A 94 -23.27 -10.85 -19.54
N ILE A 95 -23.87 -11.60 -18.60
CA ILE A 95 -23.40 -11.69 -17.22
C ILE A 95 -22.82 -13.09 -17.08
N ASP A 96 -21.49 -13.15 -16.96
CA ASP A 96 -20.76 -14.40 -16.92
C ASP A 96 -20.17 -14.66 -15.53
N GLN A 97 -20.03 -15.93 -15.17
CA GLN A 97 -19.38 -16.38 -13.93
C GLN A 97 -17.86 -16.57 -14.12
N THR A 98 -17.23 -15.86 -15.03
CA THR A 98 -15.78 -15.95 -15.20
C THR A 98 -15.05 -15.44 -13.98
N ASN A 99 -14.04 -16.19 -13.56
CA ASN A 99 -13.11 -15.72 -12.55
C ASN A 99 -12.22 -14.63 -13.16
N GLN A 100 -12.56 -13.38 -12.90
CA GLN A 100 -11.83 -12.20 -13.39
C GLN A 100 -10.50 -11.97 -12.68
N VAL A 101 -10.08 -12.85 -11.76
CA VAL A 101 -8.81 -12.76 -11.07
C VAL A 101 -7.67 -12.98 -12.06
N ARG A 102 -7.16 -11.91 -12.63
CA ARG A 102 -6.07 -11.93 -13.65
C ARG A 102 -4.68 -11.98 -13.01
N THR A 103 -4.52 -11.51 -11.78
CA THR A 103 -3.22 -11.42 -11.12
C THR A 103 -3.35 -11.74 -9.63
N SER A 104 -2.23 -12.15 -9.01
CA SER A 104 -2.15 -12.36 -7.55
C SER A 104 -2.36 -11.08 -6.70
N ARG A 105 -2.45 -9.93 -7.35
CA ARG A 105 -2.77 -8.63 -6.71
C ARG A 105 -4.25 -8.29 -6.76
N SER A 106 -5.05 -9.03 -7.54
CA SER A 106 -6.48 -8.78 -7.67
C SER A 106 -7.17 -8.98 -6.31
N THR A 107 -8.03 -8.05 -5.95
CA THR A 107 -8.89 -8.06 -4.76
C THR A 107 -10.30 -7.73 -5.18
N VAL A 108 -11.30 -7.98 -4.33
CA VAL A 108 -12.67 -7.56 -4.58
C VAL A 108 -12.71 -6.07 -4.91
N GLY A 109 -12.05 -5.22 -4.13
CA GLY A 109 -12.04 -3.78 -4.35
C GLY A 109 -11.39 -3.35 -5.66
N THR A 110 -10.40 -4.10 -6.21
CA THR A 110 -9.82 -3.80 -7.54
C THR A 110 -10.67 -4.31 -8.69
N MET A 111 -11.44 -5.37 -8.47
CA MET A 111 -12.31 -5.95 -9.50
C MET A 111 -13.62 -5.19 -9.64
N THR A 112 -14.10 -4.57 -8.55
CA THR A 112 -15.30 -3.75 -8.50
C THR A 112 -15.02 -2.26 -8.69
N GLU A 113 -13.75 -1.86 -8.93
CA GLU A 113 -13.29 -0.47 -9.01
C GLU A 113 -13.46 0.34 -7.71
N LEU A 114 -13.94 -0.30 -6.63
CA LEU A 114 -14.16 0.35 -5.33
C LEU A 114 -12.88 0.99 -4.78
N ASN A 115 -11.73 0.35 -4.99
CA ASN A 115 -10.45 0.91 -4.59
C ASN A 115 -10.12 2.23 -5.30
N ASP A 116 -10.58 2.42 -6.53
CA ASP A 116 -10.32 3.65 -7.28
C ASP A 116 -11.11 4.82 -6.70
N HIS A 117 -12.35 4.58 -6.28
CA HIS A 117 -13.15 5.55 -5.55
C HIS A 117 -12.59 5.84 -4.16
N LEU A 118 -12.15 4.81 -3.41
CA LEU A 118 -11.54 5.00 -2.10
C LEU A 118 -10.25 5.82 -2.17
N LYS A 119 -9.38 5.59 -3.15
CA LYS A 119 -8.16 6.38 -3.35
C LYS A 119 -8.46 7.87 -3.57
N LEU A 120 -9.47 8.19 -4.38
CA LEU A 120 -9.92 9.56 -4.60
C LEU A 120 -10.49 10.18 -3.33
N LEU A 121 -11.33 9.45 -2.62
CA LEU A 121 -11.94 9.90 -1.38
C LEU A 121 -10.86 10.26 -0.35
N TYR A 122 -9.88 9.37 -0.13
CA TYR A 122 -8.78 9.62 0.80
C TYR A 122 -7.92 10.82 0.37
N ALA A 123 -7.59 10.93 -0.90
CA ALA A 123 -6.79 12.05 -1.41
C ALA A 123 -7.48 13.42 -1.25
N ARG A 124 -8.82 13.45 -1.15
CA ARG A 124 -9.59 14.69 -1.08
C ARG A 124 -10.07 15.06 0.32
N THR A 125 -10.35 14.07 1.17
CA THR A 125 -11.08 14.30 2.42
C THR A 125 -10.43 13.70 3.66
N ALA A 126 -9.43 12.83 3.54
CA ALA A 126 -8.75 12.26 4.69
C ALA A 126 -7.90 13.29 5.43
N GLN A 127 -7.81 13.12 6.74
CA GLN A 127 -6.99 13.93 7.63
C GLN A 127 -5.66 13.22 7.89
N LEU A 128 -4.58 13.98 7.94
CA LEU A 128 -3.24 13.49 8.21
C LEU A 128 -2.93 13.52 9.70
N PHE A 129 -2.40 12.42 10.23
CA PHE A 129 -1.93 12.31 11.61
C PHE A 129 -0.44 11.99 11.66
N CYS A 130 0.27 12.63 12.55
CA CYS A 130 1.71 12.45 12.67
C CYS A 130 2.07 11.03 13.10
N ARG A 131 2.94 10.36 12.36
CA ARG A 131 3.47 9.03 12.73
C ARG A 131 4.37 9.04 13.97
N GLY A 132 4.82 10.22 14.42
CA GLY A 132 5.62 10.38 15.62
C GLY A 132 4.76 10.48 16.89
N CYS A 133 3.83 11.43 16.93
CA CYS A 133 3.05 11.75 18.11
C CYS A 133 1.53 11.56 17.99
N GLY A 134 1.01 11.23 16.79
CA GLY A 134 -0.42 11.08 16.55
C GLY A 134 -1.18 12.41 16.42
N ALA A 135 -0.54 13.57 16.56
CA ALA A 135 -1.20 14.87 16.40
C ALA A 135 -1.66 15.08 14.95
N THR A 136 -2.74 15.84 14.78
CA THR A 136 -3.22 16.24 13.45
C THR A 136 -2.19 17.12 12.76
N VAL A 137 -1.83 16.79 11.53
CA VAL A 137 -0.94 17.58 10.68
C VAL A 137 -1.77 18.28 9.62
N ARG A 138 -1.64 19.59 9.55
CA ARG A 138 -2.34 20.43 8.59
C ARG A 138 -1.42 21.58 8.17
N ARG A 139 -1.77 22.23 7.07
CA ARG A 139 -1.15 23.49 6.70
C ARG A 139 -1.77 24.61 7.52
N ASP A 140 -0.95 25.28 8.28
CA ASP A 140 -1.40 26.44 9.02
C ASP A 140 -1.31 27.71 8.15
N THR A 141 -2.35 28.52 8.21
CA THR A 141 -2.39 29.89 7.67
C THR A 141 -2.30 30.87 8.82
N PRO A 142 -1.94 32.13 8.60
CA PRO A 142 -1.95 33.16 9.67
C PRO A 142 -3.28 33.21 10.40
N ASP A 143 -4.42 33.10 9.69
CA ASP A 143 -5.74 33.08 10.31
C ASP A 143 -6.00 31.80 11.14
N SER A 144 -5.58 30.64 10.66
CA SER A 144 -5.71 29.39 11.43
C SER A 144 -4.84 29.40 12.70
N ILE A 145 -3.63 29.96 12.60
CA ILE A 145 -2.73 30.16 13.74
C ILE A 145 -3.38 31.11 14.74
N TYR A 146 -3.88 32.27 14.29
CA TYR A 146 -4.57 33.23 15.16
C TYR A 146 -5.71 32.56 15.93
N THR A 147 -6.55 31.80 15.23
CA THR A 147 -7.67 31.06 15.86
C THR A 147 -7.18 30.05 16.90
N ALA A 148 -6.11 29.32 16.59
CA ALA A 148 -5.51 28.37 17.52
C ALA A 148 -4.87 29.06 18.73
N LEU A 149 -4.23 30.21 18.52
CA LEU A 149 -3.68 31.04 19.62
C LEU A 149 -4.80 31.54 20.53
N ALA A 150 -5.91 32.03 19.99
CA ALA A 150 -7.05 32.48 20.77
C ALA A 150 -7.65 31.36 21.62
N ALA A 151 -7.87 30.19 21.02
CA ALA A 151 -8.40 29.02 21.72
C ALA A 151 -7.49 28.51 22.84
N ARG A 152 -6.16 28.64 22.71
CA ARG A 152 -5.18 28.20 23.71
C ARG A 152 -4.93 29.27 24.78
N SER A 153 -4.99 30.56 24.43
CA SER A 153 -4.74 31.67 25.35
C SER A 153 -5.89 31.92 26.30
N GLN A 154 -7.15 31.72 25.85
CA GLN A 154 -8.33 31.97 26.67
C GLN A 154 -8.34 31.13 27.97
N PRO A 155 -8.17 29.80 27.95
CA PRO A 155 -8.11 29.00 29.19
C PRO A 155 -6.84 29.27 30.01
N ALA A 156 -5.78 29.83 29.42
CA ALA A 156 -4.51 30.14 30.07
C ALA A 156 -4.47 31.57 30.68
N GLY A 157 -5.58 32.31 30.66
CA GLY A 157 -5.65 33.65 31.24
C GLY A 157 -5.02 34.76 30.41
N ASP A 158 -5.02 34.61 29.06
CA ASP A 158 -4.43 35.55 28.10
C ASP A 158 -2.96 35.88 28.36
N PRO A 159 -2.06 34.87 28.36
CA PRO A 159 -0.65 35.07 28.65
C PRO A 159 -0.01 36.00 27.59
N ARG A 160 1.12 36.59 27.95
CA ARG A 160 1.96 37.30 26.98
C ARG A 160 2.58 36.29 26.03
N LEU A 161 2.38 36.45 24.73
CA LEU A 161 2.90 35.55 23.68
C LEU A 161 4.16 36.17 23.05
N ILE A 162 5.17 35.34 22.85
CA ILE A 162 6.35 35.67 22.04
C ILE A 162 6.22 34.84 20.74
N VAL A 163 6.10 35.51 19.61
CA VAL A 163 6.13 34.88 18.27
C VAL A 163 7.57 34.86 17.80
N THR A 164 8.08 33.67 17.49
CA THR A 164 9.42 33.45 16.96
C THR A 164 9.38 32.67 15.66
N PHE A 165 10.45 32.73 14.89
CA PHE A 165 10.66 31.86 13.75
C PHE A 165 12.08 31.27 13.81
N PRO A 166 12.23 29.98 13.40
CA PRO A 166 13.53 29.32 13.37
C PRO A 166 14.29 29.67 12.08
N VAL A 167 15.58 29.96 12.22
CA VAL A 167 16.51 30.15 11.09
C VAL A 167 17.62 29.11 11.21
N SER A 168 17.72 28.23 10.22
CA SER A 168 18.79 27.24 10.17
C SER A 168 20.12 27.88 9.76
N VAL A 169 21.21 27.55 10.46
CA VAL A 169 22.57 27.97 10.11
C VAL A 169 23.11 27.01 9.06
N PRO A 170 23.34 27.47 7.81
CA PRO A 170 23.90 26.62 6.76
C PRO A 170 25.33 26.19 7.11
N LYS A 171 25.71 24.98 6.67
CA LYS A 171 27.06 24.42 6.97
C LYS A 171 28.23 25.29 6.57
N ASN A 172 28.05 26.19 5.60
CA ASN A 172 29.09 27.08 5.06
C ASN A 172 29.10 28.47 5.72
N PHE A 173 28.25 28.72 6.75
CA PHE A 173 28.13 29.99 7.45
C PHE A 173 28.33 29.78 8.95
N SER A 174 28.91 30.75 9.60
CA SER A 174 28.93 30.81 11.06
C SER A 174 27.64 31.43 11.58
N ALA A 175 27.23 31.10 12.83
CA ALA A 175 26.10 31.70 13.47
C ALA A 175 26.19 33.25 13.53
N GLU A 176 27.40 33.78 13.68
CA GLU A 176 27.64 35.23 13.72
C GLU A 176 27.40 35.91 12.36
N GLU A 177 27.72 35.27 11.26
CA GLU A 177 27.43 35.79 9.92
C GLU A 177 25.91 35.81 9.65
N VAL A 178 25.22 34.75 10.04
CA VAL A 178 23.74 34.68 9.92
C VAL A 178 23.09 35.77 10.80
N LYS A 179 23.57 35.98 12.01
CA LYS A 179 23.08 37.05 12.90
C LYS A 179 23.30 38.45 12.28
N LYS A 180 24.44 38.71 11.69
CA LYS A 180 24.73 40.00 10.99
C LYS A 180 23.77 40.23 9.83
N LEU A 181 23.47 39.19 9.03
CA LEU A 181 22.51 39.27 7.93
C LEU A 181 21.09 39.54 8.45
N LEU A 182 20.69 38.88 9.51
CA LEU A 182 19.37 39.09 10.15
C LEU A 182 19.27 40.49 10.77
N ALA A 183 20.33 40.96 11.44
CA ALA A 183 20.36 42.31 12.01
C ALA A 183 20.26 43.38 10.93
N ALA A 184 20.87 43.20 9.75
CA ALA A 184 20.74 44.09 8.61
C ALA A 184 19.31 44.16 8.05
N GLN A 185 18.50 43.11 8.27
CA GLN A 185 17.07 43.05 7.96
C GLN A 185 16.16 43.54 9.09
N GLY A 186 16.72 44.03 10.18
CA GLY A 186 15.98 44.54 11.34
C GLY A 186 15.69 43.52 12.44
N TYR A 187 16.15 42.27 12.32
CA TYR A 187 15.95 41.19 13.30
C TYR A 187 17.09 41.15 14.31
N THR A 188 16.98 41.90 15.37
CA THR A 188 18.05 42.04 16.40
C THR A 188 17.77 41.26 17.69
N ARG A 189 16.54 40.76 17.87
CA ARG A 189 16.15 40.09 19.11
C ARG A 189 16.13 38.57 18.90
N MET A 190 17.02 37.86 19.58
CA MET A 190 17.07 36.42 19.61
C MET A 190 16.31 35.89 20.82
N HIS A 191 15.64 34.76 20.67
CA HIS A 191 14.98 34.02 21.74
C HIS A 191 15.87 32.93 22.29
N SER A 192 16.40 32.09 21.36
CA SER A 192 17.35 31.02 21.70
C SER A 192 18.34 30.78 20.55
N GLU A 193 19.44 30.13 20.89
CA GLU A 193 20.49 29.80 19.92
C GLU A 193 21.03 28.41 20.22
N ASP A 194 21.07 27.57 19.19
CA ASP A 194 21.74 26.29 19.18
C ASP A 194 22.72 26.26 18.00
N LYS A 195 23.63 25.28 17.96
CA LYS A 195 24.67 25.16 16.93
C LYS A 195 24.18 25.18 15.48
N GLN A 196 22.95 24.80 15.24
CA GLN A 196 22.37 24.67 13.91
C GLN A 196 21.08 25.49 13.70
N LEU A 197 20.53 26.06 14.77
CA LEU A 197 19.25 26.75 14.72
C LEU A 197 19.29 28.01 15.60
N ILE A 198 18.83 29.13 15.04
CA ILE A 198 18.67 30.38 15.76
C ILE A 198 17.20 30.73 15.77
N GLU A 199 16.59 30.93 16.94
CA GLU A 199 15.22 31.42 17.05
C GLU A 199 15.19 32.93 17.21
N ILE A 200 14.50 33.58 16.29
CA ILE A 200 14.39 35.04 16.19
C ILE A 200 13.03 35.48 16.69
N VAL A 201 12.97 36.49 17.53
CA VAL A 201 11.72 37.10 17.99
C VAL A 201 11.17 38.02 16.91
N GLN A 202 9.97 37.71 16.42
CA GLN A 202 9.21 38.56 15.50
C GLN A 202 8.41 39.63 16.21
N ASP A 203 7.58 39.23 17.21
CA ASP A 203 6.76 40.17 17.96
C ASP A 203 6.42 39.59 19.34
N ARG A 204 5.92 40.49 20.24
CA ARG A 204 5.46 40.16 21.59
C ARG A 204 4.16 40.89 21.87
N PHE A 205 3.08 40.16 22.20
CA PHE A 205 1.77 40.74 22.48
C PHE A 205 0.95 39.89 23.48
N ARG A 206 -0.16 40.44 23.97
CA ARG A 206 -1.29 39.69 24.56
C ARG A 206 -2.44 39.76 23.57
N LEU A 207 -3.11 38.63 23.30
CA LEU A 207 -4.18 38.58 22.30
C LEU A 207 -5.37 39.48 22.65
N GLY A 208 -5.74 39.55 23.93
CA GLY A 208 -6.86 40.37 24.39
C GLY A 208 -6.66 41.87 24.20
N SER A 209 -5.40 42.34 24.05
CA SER A 209 -5.08 43.78 23.89
C SER A 209 -4.48 44.14 22.52
N ALA A 210 -4.07 43.14 21.71
CA ALA A 210 -3.47 43.36 20.39
C ALA A 210 -4.54 43.43 19.31
N GLU A 211 -4.37 44.35 18.35
CA GLU A 211 -5.20 44.37 17.15
C GLU A 211 -4.94 43.12 16.28
N ARG A 212 -6.02 42.48 15.81
CA ARG A 212 -5.94 41.30 14.99
C ARG A 212 -5.03 41.48 13.77
N ALA A 213 -5.13 42.65 13.10
CA ALA A 213 -4.33 42.94 11.90
C ALA A 213 -2.82 42.86 12.22
N ARG A 214 -2.37 43.44 13.35
CA ARG A 214 -0.98 43.38 13.78
C ARG A 214 -0.52 41.94 14.04
N VAL A 215 -1.37 41.15 14.68
CA VAL A 215 -1.03 39.72 14.96
C VAL A 215 -0.89 38.95 13.67
N ILE A 216 -1.81 39.10 12.71
CA ILE A 216 -1.77 38.45 11.40
C ILE A 216 -0.50 38.85 10.65
N GLU A 217 -0.18 40.17 10.58
CA GLU A 217 1.04 40.65 9.91
C GLU A 217 2.33 40.05 10.55
N ALA A 218 2.38 39.97 11.88
CA ALA A 218 3.50 39.36 12.57
C ALA A 218 3.64 37.86 12.25
N LEU A 219 2.52 37.12 12.16
CA LEU A 219 2.51 35.71 11.76
C LEU A 219 2.91 35.50 10.31
N GLU A 220 2.43 36.35 9.39
CA GLU A 220 2.82 36.32 7.96
C GLU A 220 4.33 36.57 7.79
N ALA A 221 4.86 37.56 8.47
CA ALA A 221 6.29 37.86 8.44
C ALA A 221 7.12 36.71 9.01
N ALA A 222 6.69 36.13 10.15
CA ALA A 222 7.35 35.01 10.77
C ALA A 222 7.35 33.75 9.87
N LEU A 223 6.20 33.41 9.25
CA LEU A 223 6.09 32.28 8.31
C LEU A 223 6.97 32.49 7.07
N ARG A 224 7.00 33.71 6.53
CA ARG A 224 7.77 34.02 5.33
C ARG A 224 9.28 33.84 5.55
N ILE A 225 9.80 34.33 6.67
CA ILE A 225 11.24 34.31 7.00
C ILE A 225 11.65 32.97 7.59
N GLY A 226 10.80 32.37 8.44
CA GLY A 226 10.98 31.07 9.05
C GLY A 226 10.74 29.89 8.10
N GLN A 227 10.65 30.14 6.78
CA GLN A 227 10.42 29.10 5.77
C GLN A 227 9.19 28.23 6.11
N GLY A 228 8.08 28.89 6.43
CA GLY A 228 6.83 28.24 6.79
C GLY A 228 6.72 27.77 8.24
N ARG A 229 7.66 28.06 9.10
CA ARG A 229 7.67 27.64 10.52
C ARG A 229 7.54 28.81 11.47
N VAL A 230 6.68 28.65 12.47
CA VAL A 230 6.48 29.63 13.54
C VAL A 230 6.37 28.90 14.87
N ASN A 231 7.07 29.41 15.89
CA ASN A 231 6.97 28.98 17.28
C ASN A 231 6.38 30.11 18.13
N VAL A 232 5.47 29.77 19.03
CA VAL A 232 4.86 30.73 19.93
C VAL A 232 5.06 30.26 21.37
N TYR A 233 5.66 31.14 22.17
CA TYR A 233 5.97 30.88 23.57
C TYR A 233 4.98 31.66 24.46
N PRO A 234 4.10 30.99 25.21
CA PRO A 234 3.32 31.66 26.24
C PRO A 234 4.21 31.94 27.47
N LEU A 235 4.27 33.20 27.90
CA LEU A 235 4.98 33.62 29.12
C LEU A 235 4.00 33.68 30.27
N GLY A 236 4.33 33.07 31.40
CA GLY A 236 3.64 33.28 32.68
C GLY A 236 3.87 34.69 33.24
N ASP A 237 3.09 35.09 34.22
CA ASP A 237 3.16 36.43 34.82
C ASP A 237 4.51 36.75 35.52
N ASN A 238 5.28 35.74 35.84
CA ASN A 238 6.68 35.90 36.28
C ASN A 238 7.62 35.70 35.08
N ASP A 239 8.27 36.75 34.65
CA ASP A 239 9.26 36.81 33.52
C ASP A 239 10.48 35.85 33.67
N SER A 240 10.43 34.87 34.55
CA SER A 240 11.46 33.86 34.72
C SER A 240 11.35 32.82 33.55
N ALA A 241 12.34 32.84 32.70
CA ALA A 241 12.56 31.89 31.58
C ALA A 241 12.66 30.40 31.99
N ALA A 242 12.33 30.07 33.25
CA ALA A 242 12.51 28.74 33.84
C ALA A 242 11.26 27.86 33.85
N GLN A 243 10.08 28.35 33.48
CA GLN A 243 8.93 27.50 33.18
C GLN A 243 8.66 27.51 31.70
N ALA A 244 9.31 26.62 30.99
CA ALA A 244 9.01 26.29 29.61
C ALA A 244 7.57 25.77 29.53
N SER A 245 6.61 26.67 29.51
CA SER A 245 5.25 26.40 29.09
C SER A 245 5.37 25.80 27.67
N ALA A 246 4.61 24.76 27.41
CA ALA A 246 4.70 24.02 26.16
C ALA A 246 4.71 24.97 24.95
N VAL A 247 5.78 24.93 24.14
CA VAL A 247 5.91 25.72 22.91
C VAL A 247 4.79 25.33 21.95
N TRP A 248 4.10 26.31 21.39
CA TRP A 248 3.09 26.08 20.37
C TRP A 248 3.74 26.24 19.00
N ARG A 249 3.88 25.12 18.27
CA ARG A 249 4.55 25.08 16.97
C ARG A 249 3.53 25.00 15.85
N PHE A 250 3.79 25.74 14.77
CA PHE A 250 2.94 25.80 13.59
C PHE A 250 3.78 25.69 12.32
N SER A 251 3.16 25.15 11.26
CA SER A 251 3.83 25.03 9.96
C SER A 251 2.83 25.27 8.81
N SER A 252 3.26 26.00 7.81
CA SER A 252 2.48 26.20 6.58
C SER A 252 2.54 24.99 5.61
N ASP A 253 3.40 24.03 5.89
CA ASP A 253 3.55 22.79 5.10
C ASP A 253 2.84 21.61 5.77
N LEU A 254 2.71 20.50 5.07
CA LEU A 254 2.33 19.22 5.64
C LEU A 254 3.50 18.69 6.48
N HIS A 255 3.68 19.27 7.65
CA HIS A 255 4.80 19.05 8.54
C HIS A 255 4.34 19.05 9.99
N CYS A 256 4.70 18.01 10.73
CA CYS A 256 4.53 18.00 12.17
C CYS A 256 5.68 18.77 12.83
N ALA A 257 5.41 19.97 13.28
CA ALA A 257 6.40 20.84 13.88
C ALA A 257 6.99 20.30 15.21
N ASP A 258 6.27 19.43 15.92
CA ASP A 258 6.73 18.82 17.18
C ASP A 258 7.71 17.66 16.95
N CYS A 259 7.49 16.88 15.90
CA CYS A 259 8.30 15.71 15.57
C CYS A 259 9.31 15.98 14.45
N ASP A 260 9.27 17.13 13.81
CA ASP A 260 10.06 17.51 12.63
C ASP A 260 9.93 16.48 11.49
N ILE A 261 8.68 16.04 11.21
CA ILE A 261 8.37 15.06 10.17
C ILE A 261 7.57 15.71 9.06
N HIS A 262 8.13 15.71 7.84
CA HIS A 262 7.45 16.16 6.63
C HIS A 262 6.66 15.05 5.96
N TYR A 263 5.56 15.44 5.31
CA TYR A 263 4.66 14.54 4.60
C TYR A 263 4.44 15.01 3.17
N ALA A 264 4.24 14.06 2.27
CA ALA A 264 3.92 14.35 0.88
C ALA A 264 2.42 14.68 0.70
N GLU A 265 2.12 15.36 -0.42
CA GLU A 265 0.75 15.62 -0.83
C GLU A 265 -0.07 14.34 -0.99
N PRO A 266 -1.34 14.35 -0.58
CA PRO A 266 -2.22 13.20 -0.71
C PRO A 266 -2.71 13.06 -2.16
N THR A 267 -1.96 12.32 -2.96
CA THR A 267 -2.39 11.94 -4.30
C THR A 267 -3.12 10.59 -4.27
N PRO A 268 -4.04 10.29 -5.21
CA PRO A 268 -4.68 8.96 -5.27
C PRO A 268 -3.68 7.81 -5.37
N SER A 269 -2.54 8.05 -6.02
CA SER A 269 -1.46 7.06 -6.15
C SER A 269 -0.78 6.71 -4.82
N LEU A 270 -0.81 7.61 -3.82
CA LEU A 270 -0.30 7.34 -2.47
C LEU A 270 -1.12 6.24 -1.77
N PHE A 271 -2.42 6.16 -2.04
CA PHE A 271 -3.35 5.18 -1.44
C PHE A 271 -3.50 3.91 -2.26
N SER A 272 -2.66 3.71 -3.27
CA SER A 272 -2.70 2.55 -4.16
C SER A 272 -1.54 1.60 -3.90
N PHE A 273 -1.84 0.35 -3.52
CA PHE A 273 -0.82 -0.70 -3.42
C PHE A 273 -0.31 -1.18 -4.80
N ASN A 274 -0.92 -0.74 -5.90
CA ASN A 274 -0.46 -0.99 -7.27
C ASN A 274 0.43 0.14 -7.83
N SER A 275 0.56 1.26 -7.09
CA SER A 275 1.44 2.37 -7.45
C SER A 275 2.73 2.32 -6.64
N PRO A 276 3.90 2.59 -7.23
CA PRO A 276 5.17 2.69 -6.50
C PRO A 276 5.17 3.77 -5.40
N LEU A 277 4.32 4.79 -5.52
CA LEU A 277 4.18 5.84 -4.51
C LEU A 277 3.55 5.33 -3.22
N GLY A 278 2.53 4.45 -3.32
CA GLY A 278 1.80 3.94 -2.18
C GLY A 278 2.19 2.54 -1.75
N ALA A 279 2.72 1.71 -2.65
CA ALA A 279 3.05 0.32 -2.37
C ALA A 279 4.19 0.17 -1.35
N CYS A 280 4.04 -0.75 -0.42
CA CYS A 280 5.12 -1.15 0.48
C CYS A 280 6.34 -1.60 -0.33
N GLU A 281 7.51 -1.06 -0.02
CA GLU A 281 8.75 -1.31 -0.78
C GLU A 281 9.22 -2.76 -0.67
N ALA A 282 9.05 -3.39 0.50
CA ALA A 282 9.49 -4.76 0.76
C ALA A 282 8.65 -5.78 -0.04
N CYS A 283 7.33 -5.72 0.04
CA CYS A 283 6.44 -6.64 -0.65
C CYS A 283 5.89 -6.11 -1.99
N ARG A 284 6.23 -4.87 -2.37
CA ARG A 284 5.77 -4.23 -3.62
C ARG A 284 4.25 -4.26 -3.78
N GLY A 285 3.51 -4.09 -2.70
CA GLY A 285 2.05 -4.07 -2.71
C GLY A 285 1.36 -5.44 -2.66
N PHE A 286 2.09 -6.54 -2.49
CA PHE A 286 1.49 -7.86 -2.35
C PHE A 286 0.94 -8.14 -0.94
N GLY A 287 1.43 -7.45 0.10
CA GLY A 287 1.10 -7.69 1.50
C GLY A 287 1.72 -8.96 2.08
N ARG A 288 2.36 -9.76 1.22
CA ARG A 288 3.04 -11.00 1.56
C ARG A 288 4.39 -11.06 0.88
N VAL A 289 5.32 -11.76 1.49
CA VAL A 289 6.62 -12.07 0.91
C VAL A 289 6.68 -13.57 0.62
N ILE A 290 7.36 -13.89 -0.47
CA ILE A 290 7.60 -15.29 -0.81
C ILE A 290 8.82 -15.70 -0.02
N GLY A 291 8.62 -16.57 0.96
CA GLY A 291 9.66 -17.18 1.75
C GLY A 291 9.83 -18.66 1.44
N VAL A 292 10.72 -19.27 2.17
CA VAL A 292 10.94 -20.72 2.17
C VAL A 292 10.24 -21.30 3.39
N ASP A 293 9.37 -22.28 3.18
CA ASP A 293 8.70 -23.01 4.27
C ASP A 293 9.60 -24.12 4.80
N PHE A 294 10.14 -23.93 5.98
CA PHE A 294 11.01 -24.90 6.61
C PHE A 294 10.28 -26.17 7.04
N GLY A 295 8.97 -26.13 7.30
CA GLY A 295 8.16 -27.31 7.56
C GLY A 295 8.02 -28.21 6.32
N LEU A 296 7.96 -27.62 5.13
CA LEU A 296 7.98 -28.38 3.88
C LEU A 296 9.38 -28.92 3.54
N ILE A 297 10.43 -28.26 4.01
CA ILE A 297 11.82 -28.70 3.81
C ILE A 297 12.14 -29.89 4.70
N VAL A 298 11.70 -29.88 5.95
CA VAL A 298 11.84 -30.97 6.93
C VAL A 298 10.45 -31.43 7.32
N PRO A 299 9.74 -32.16 6.44
CA PRO A 299 8.36 -32.57 6.70
C PRO A 299 8.25 -33.73 7.71
N ASP A 300 9.32 -34.47 7.92
CA ASP A 300 9.39 -35.57 8.84
C ASP A 300 10.51 -35.33 9.88
N GLU A 301 10.12 -34.76 11.00
CA GLU A 301 11.04 -34.44 12.09
C GLU A 301 11.55 -35.66 12.85
N SER A 302 11.07 -36.87 12.54
CA SER A 302 11.60 -38.12 13.09
C SER A 302 12.90 -38.57 12.41
N LYS A 303 13.15 -38.07 11.20
CA LYS A 303 14.37 -38.37 10.44
C LYS A 303 15.58 -37.66 11.00
N THR A 304 16.70 -38.29 10.87
CA THR A 304 18.02 -37.75 11.21
C THR A 304 18.63 -37.02 10.01
N LEU A 305 19.69 -36.23 10.25
CA LEU A 305 20.41 -35.56 9.14
C LEU A 305 21.01 -36.60 8.18
N ARG A 306 21.46 -37.73 8.70
CA ARG A 306 22.01 -38.85 7.88
C ARG A 306 20.94 -39.51 7.03
N GLU A 307 19.73 -39.70 7.56
CA GLU A 307 18.58 -40.28 6.85
C GLU A 307 17.90 -39.31 5.91
N GLY A 308 18.43 -38.11 5.75
CA GLY A 308 17.91 -37.11 4.81
C GLY A 308 16.71 -36.36 5.34
N ALA A 309 16.76 -35.83 6.55
CA ALA A 309 15.72 -34.94 7.09
C ALA A 309 15.43 -33.73 6.16
N VAL A 310 16.44 -33.23 5.44
CA VAL A 310 16.28 -32.13 4.47
C VAL A 310 15.82 -32.68 3.11
N ARG A 311 14.53 -32.68 2.90
CA ARG A 311 13.86 -33.29 1.75
C ARG A 311 14.33 -32.82 0.37
N PRO A 312 14.61 -31.53 0.10
CA PRO A 312 15.07 -31.08 -1.21
C PRO A 312 16.32 -31.79 -1.71
N TRP A 313 17.22 -32.24 -0.82
CA TRP A 313 18.49 -32.83 -1.14
C TRP A 313 18.42 -34.34 -1.37
N GLN A 314 17.25 -34.96 -1.18
CA GLN A 314 17.02 -36.39 -1.44
C GLN A 314 16.75 -36.69 -2.92
N THR A 315 17.04 -35.76 -3.81
CA THR A 315 16.96 -35.94 -5.26
C THR A 315 18.35 -36.10 -5.88
N PRO A 316 18.51 -36.91 -6.94
CA PRO A 316 19.82 -37.10 -7.57
C PRO A 316 20.54 -35.80 -7.96
N SER A 317 19.78 -34.76 -8.33
CA SER A 317 20.31 -33.44 -8.73
C SER A 317 20.96 -32.65 -7.58
N PHE A 318 20.67 -33.00 -6.31
CA PHE A 318 21.15 -32.27 -5.14
C PHE A 318 21.73 -33.21 -4.07
N ALA A 319 22.13 -34.41 -4.46
CA ALA A 319 22.78 -35.40 -3.56
C ALA A 319 24.06 -34.82 -2.95
N GLU A 320 24.84 -34.05 -3.72
CA GLU A 320 26.03 -33.32 -3.21
C GLU A 320 25.72 -32.45 -1.98
N CYS A 321 24.54 -31.83 -1.91
CA CYS A 321 24.16 -31.03 -0.75
C CYS A 321 23.90 -31.89 0.50
N GLN A 322 23.46 -33.12 0.31
CA GLN A 322 23.32 -34.10 1.40
C GLN A 322 24.71 -34.57 1.89
N ASP A 323 25.67 -34.78 1.00
CA ASP A 323 27.05 -35.10 1.37
C ASP A 323 27.73 -33.93 2.08
N ASP A 324 27.51 -32.71 1.61
CA ASP A 324 28.02 -31.49 2.23
C ASP A 324 27.54 -31.34 3.67
N ILE A 325 26.21 -31.51 3.96
CA ILE A 325 25.72 -31.39 5.33
C ILE A 325 26.32 -32.46 6.26
N ILE A 326 26.47 -33.71 5.79
CA ILE A 326 27.09 -34.78 6.58
C ILE A 326 28.51 -34.41 6.93
N LYS A 327 29.32 -34.02 5.95
CA LYS A 327 30.70 -33.59 6.11
C LYS A 327 30.84 -32.44 7.11
N HIS A 328 30.10 -31.36 6.90
CA HIS A 328 30.21 -30.17 7.73
C HIS A 328 29.66 -30.35 9.14
N ALA A 329 28.57 -31.14 9.29
CA ALA A 329 28.02 -31.47 10.60
C ALA A 329 29.01 -32.26 11.45
N GLN A 330 29.73 -33.24 10.85
CA GLN A 330 30.80 -33.97 11.53
C GLN A 330 31.91 -33.05 12.03
N LEU A 331 32.40 -32.14 11.16
CA LEU A 331 33.44 -31.18 11.53
C LEU A 331 33.02 -30.24 12.65
N ARG A 332 31.72 -29.91 12.73
CA ARG A 332 31.14 -28.99 13.71
C ARG A 332 30.67 -29.66 15.00
N GLY A 333 30.67 -31.00 15.06
CA GLY A 333 30.14 -31.75 16.16
C GLY A 333 28.62 -31.72 16.29
N ILE A 334 27.92 -31.54 15.17
CA ILE A 334 26.46 -31.61 15.09
C ILE A 334 26.08 -33.08 14.98
N PRO A 335 25.18 -33.63 15.84
CA PRO A 335 24.80 -35.03 15.78
C PRO A 335 24.04 -35.36 14.49
N LEU A 336 24.54 -36.35 13.77
CA LEU A 336 23.97 -36.82 12.51
C LEU A 336 22.85 -37.84 12.68
N ASP A 337 22.88 -38.59 13.81
CA ASP A 337 22.04 -39.73 14.04
C ASP A 337 20.92 -39.45 15.09
N LYS A 338 20.72 -38.18 15.45
CA LYS A 338 19.59 -37.72 16.25
C LYS A 338 18.43 -37.25 15.35
N PRO A 339 17.18 -37.59 15.67
CA PRO A 339 16.01 -37.07 15.01
C PRO A 339 16.01 -35.55 15.00
N TRP A 340 15.53 -34.93 13.90
CA TRP A 340 15.46 -33.48 13.75
C TRP A 340 14.77 -32.79 14.93
N ARG A 341 13.64 -33.35 15.42
CA ARG A 341 12.90 -32.81 16.58
C ARG A 341 13.76 -32.70 17.85
N GLU A 342 14.76 -33.55 18.01
CA GLU A 342 15.64 -33.64 19.21
C GLU A 342 16.89 -32.78 19.09
N LEU A 343 17.14 -32.19 17.92
CA LEU A 343 18.21 -31.22 17.75
C LEU A 343 17.88 -29.92 18.51
N THR A 344 18.88 -29.36 19.16
CA THR A 344 18.74 -28.06 19.84
C THR A 344 18.43 -26.96 18.87
N ALA A 345 17.80 -25.87 19.34
CA ALA A 345 17.52 -24.69 18.51
C ALA A 345 18.77 -24.14 17.81
N LYS A 346 19.92 -24.16 18.50
CA LYS A 346 21.21 -23.73 17.96
C LYS A 346 21.71 -24.64 16.84
N GLN A 347 21.52 -25.93 16.95
CA GLN A 347 21.88 -26.94 15.93
C GLN A 347 20.96 -26.78 14.69
N LYS A 348 19.63 -26.69 14.91
CA LYS A 348 18.67 -26.42 13.84
C LYS A 348 18.99 -25.11 13.12
N HIS A 349 19.29 -24.06 13.87
CA HIS A 349 19.67 -22.76 13.29
C HIS A 349 20.93 -22.89 12.42
N TRP A 350 21.94 -23.58 12.87
CA TRP A 350 23.16 -23.81 12.08
C TRP A 350 22.87 -24.58 10.78
N VAL A 351 22.03 -25.61 10.81
CA VAL A 351 21.64 -26.34 9.59
C VAL A 351 20.93 -25.39 8.61
N LEU A 352 20.02 -24.55 9.11
CA LEU A 352 19.19 -23.68 8.28
C LEU A 352 19.94 -22.45 7.74
N GLU A 353 20.72 -21.77 8.59
CA GLU A 353 21.36 -20.50 8.23
C GLU A 353 22.82 -20.68 7.75
N GLY A 354 23.48 -21.80 8.09
CA GLY A 354 24.89 -22.04 7.78
C GLY A 354 25.85 -21.33 8.73
N GLU A 355 27.14 -21.37 8.37
CA GLU A 355 28.20 -20.73 9.17
C GLU A 355 28.16 -19.19 9.04
N PRO A 356 28.38 -18.47 10.15
CA PRO A 356 28.49 -17.00 10.12
C PRO A 356 29.65 -16.49 9.26
N SER A 357 30.71 -17.27 9.12
CA SER A 357 31.91 -16.95 8.32
C SER A 357 31.69 -17.06 6.80
N TRP A 358 30.50 -17.51 6.37
CA TRP A 358 30.19 -17.60 4.95
C TRP A 358 30.17 -16.23 4.27
N VAL A 359 30.89 -16.10 3.15
CA VAL A 359 30.98 -14.87 2.35
C VAL A 359 30.27 -15.03 1.01
N SER A 360 30.63 -16.03 0.21
CA SER A 360 30.00 -16.27 -1.11
C SER A 360 30.31 -17.66 -1.63
N TRP A 361 29.53 -18.12 -2.62
CA TRP A 361 29.76 -19.41 -3.30
C TRP A 361 31.16 -19.57 -3.88
N LYS A 362 31.77 -18.49 -4.39
CA LYS A 362 33.11 -18.53 -4.98
C LYS A 362 34.23 -18.58 -3.93
N LYS A 363 34.00 -17.99 -2.73
CA LYS A 363 35.06 -17.85 -1.71
C LYS A 363 34.95 -18.88 -0.60
N SER A 364 33.71 -19.32 -0.27
CA SER A 364 33.45 -20.14 0.93
C SER A 364 33.14 -21.60 0.63
N TRP A 365 32.54 -21.91 -0.52
CA TRP A 365 32.31 -23.31 -0.94
C TRP A 365 33.58 -23.90 -1.58
N PRO A 366 33.95 -25.18 -1.33
CA PRO A 366 33.27 -26.19 -0.47
C PRO A 366 33.74 -26.20 0.99
N GLY A 367 34.51 -25.22 1.45
CA GLY A 367 35.15 -25.21 2.77
C GLY A 367 34.25 -24.79 3.93
N THR A 368 33.14 -24.10 3.66
CA THR A 368 32.26 -23.53 4.70
C THR A 368 30.81 -23.93 4.45
N TRP A 369 30.10 -24.32 5.51
CA TRP A 369 28.68 -24.69 5.42
C TRP A 369 27.79 -23.50 5.07
N TYR A 370 27.03 -23.63 3.98
CA TYR A 370 26.18 -22.54 3.47
C TYR A 370 24.78 -22.49 4.09
N GLY A 371 24.26 -23.61 4.60
CA GLY A 371 22.89 -23.70 5.14
C GLY A 371 21.79 -23.77 4.10
N VAL A 372 20.62 -24.21 4.52
CA VAL A 372 19.45 -24.40 3.66
C VAL A 372 18.97 -23.08 3.05
N ARG A 373 18.95 -21.99 3.82
CA ARG A 373 18.45 -20.70 3.35
C ARG A 373 19.26 -20.13 2.17
N ARG A 374 20.60 -20.24 2.24
CA ARG A 374 21.47 -19.76 1.16
C ARG A 374 21.42 -20.66 -0.07
N PHE A 375 21.18 -21.96 0.12
CA PHE A 375 20.89 -22.90 -0.98
C PHE A 375 19.64 -22.45 -1.75
N PHE A 376 18.53 -22.15 -1.07
CA PHE A 376 17.31 -21.65 -1.73
C PHE A 376 17.55 -20.31 -2.39
N LYS A 377 18.28 -19.38 -1.75
CA LYS A 377 18.65 -18.10 -2.36
C LYS A 377 19.49 -18.28 -3.63
N TRP A 378 20.36 -19.27 -3.65
CA TRP A 378 21.09 -19.63 -4.88
C TRP A 378 20.19 -20.21 -5.95
N LEU A 379 19.24 -21.10 -5.60
CA LEU A 379 18.26 -21.60 -6.54
C LEU A 379 17.40 -20.50 -7.16
N GLU A 380 17.06 -19.47 -6.40
CA GLU A 380 16.32 -18.30 -6.91
C GLU A 380 17.07 -17.60 -8.05
N THR A 381 18.39 -17.52 -7.99
CA THR A 381 19.20 -16.99 -9.12
C THR A 381 19.12 -17.83 -10.38
N LYS A 382 18.68 -19.09 -10.27
CA LYS A 382 18.50 -20.04 -11.38
C LYS A 382 17.03 -20.23 -11.76
N ALA A 383 16.12 -19.41 -11.24
CA ALA A 383 14.68 -19.50 -11.47
C ALA A 383 14.26 -19.29 -12.96
N TYR A 384 15.17 -18.87 -13.82
CA TYR A 384 14.93 -18.86 -15.28
C TYR A 384 14.75 -20.28 -15.86
N LYS A 385 15.25 -21.33 -15.18
CA LYS A 385 15.07 -22.73 -15.58
C LYS A 385 13.73 -23.27 -15.04
N MET A 386 12.91 -23.90 -15.90
CA MET A 386 11.57 -24.38 -15.55
C MET A 386 11.59 -25.35 -14.36
N HIS A 387 12.46 -26.37 -14.37
CA HIS A 387 12.55 -27.37 -13.30
C HIS A 387 12.92 -26.74 -11.93
N ILE A 388 13.73 -25.68 -11.92
CA ILE A 388 14.05 -24.93 -10.69
C ILE A 388 12.82 -24.17 -10.19
N ARG A 389 12.03 -23.55 -11.08
CA ARG A 389 10.77 -22.90 -10.67
C ARG A 389 9.79 -23.89 -10.06
N VAL A 390 9.66 -25.07 -10.66
CA VAL A 390 8.81 -26.15 -10.12
C VAL A 390 9.33 -26.63 -8.77
N LEU A 391 10.64 -26.76 -8.59
CA LEU A 391 11.23 -27.14 -7.31
C LEU A 391 10.96 -26.06 -6.24
N LEU A 392 11.25 -24.80 -6.57
CA LEU A 392 11.01 -23.68 -5.64
C LEU A 392 9.55 -23.58 -5.23
N SER A 393 8.59 -23.80 -6.16
CA SER A 393 7.16 -23.73 -5.86
C SER A 393 6.70 -24.75 -4.82
N LYS A 394 7.38 -25.89 -4.70
CA LYS A 394 7.07 -26.93 -3.73
C LYS A 394 7.44 -26.56 -2.29
N TYR A 395 8.38 -25.63 -2.11
CA TYR A 395 8.93 -25.23 -0.80
C TYR A 395 8.69 -23.76 -0.47
N ARG A 396 7.85 -23.06 -1.24
CA ARG A 396 7.50 -21.66 -1.00
C ARG A 396 6.33 -21.55 -0.04
N ALA A 397 6.48 -20.65 0.92
CA ALA A 397 5.38 -20.13 1.72
C ALA A 397 5.15 -18.65 1.41
N TYR A 398 3.90 -18.26 1.52
CA TYR A 398 3.50 -16.86 1.50
C TYR A 398 3.31 -16.41 2.94
N THR A 399 4.33 -15.77 3.49
CA THR A 399 4.26 -15.17 4.83
C THR A 399 3.81 -13.73 4.73
N GLU A 400 3.11 -13.25 5.75
CA GLU A 400 2.75 -11.85 5.84
C GLU A 400 4.02 -10.98 5.81
N CYS A 401 3.94 -9.85 5.11
CA CYS A 401 5.08 -8.94 5.00
C CYS A 401 5.31 -8.22 6.33
N GLU A 402 6.39 -8.54 7.01
CA GLU A 402 6.75 -7.92 8.29
C GLU A 402 6.89 -6.39 8.18
N ALA A 403 7.33 -5.86 7.03
CA ALA A 403 7.52 -4.43 6.84
C ALA A 403 6.21 -3.63 6.81
N CYS A 404 5.10 -4.21 6.36
CA CYS A 404 3.81 -3.52 6.32
C CYS A 404 2.70 -4.21 7.13
N GLY A 405 2.98 -5.34 7.81
CA GLY A 405 1.96 -6.10 8.54
C GLY A 405 0.75 -6.41 7.66
N GLY A 406 0.96 -6.91 6.45
CA GLY A 406 -0.11 -7.24 5.50
C GLY A 406 -0.79 -6.04 4.81
N ALA A 407 -0.56 -4.82 5.26
CA ALA A 407 -1.27 -3.62 4.77
C ALA A 407 -1.03 -3.27 3.30
N ARG A 408 -0.01 -3.82 2.65
CA ARG A 408 0.36 -3.59 1.25
C ARG A 408 0.87 -2.18 0.94
N LEU A 409 0.67 -1.23 1.84
CA LEU A 409 0.92 0.20 1.67
C LEU A 409 2.13 0.65 2.50
N LYS A 410 2.70 1.79 2.11
CA LYS A 410 3.71 2.50 2.90
C LYS A 410 3.10 3.12 4.15
N PRO A 411 3.87 3.32 5.24
CA PRO A 411 3.40 3.98 6.45
C PRO A 411 2.83 5.38 6.21
N GLU A 412 3.35 6.11 5.21
CA GLU A 412 2.88 7.44 4.83
C GLU A 412 1.41 7.44 4.38
N ALA A 413 0.98 6.42 3.63
CA ALA A 413 -0.42 6.25 3.22
C ALA A 413 -1.33 5.93 4.41
N LEU A 414 -0.81 5.21 5.40
CA LEU A 414 -1.54 4.79 6.60
C LEU A 414 -1.59 5.87 7.69
N ALA A 415 -0.90 7.01 7.50
CA ALA A 415 -1.02 8.18 8.36
C ALA A 415 -2.29 8.99 8.09
N TRP A 416 -2.96 8.75 6.97
CA TRP A 416 -4.21 9.41 6.57
C TRP A 416 -5.42 8.61 7.02
N ARG A 417 -6.37 9.28 7.65
CA ARG A 417 -7.57 8.67 8.24
C ARG A 417 -8.83 9.42 7.79
N LEU A 418 -9.90 8.68 7.55
CA LEU A 418 -11.18 9.21 7.11
C LEU A 418 -12.26 9.01 8.18
N GLY A 419 -13.03 10.05 8.42
CA GLY A 419 -14.14 10.03 9.37
C GLY A 419 -13.77 10.51 10.79
N ASN A 420 -14.74 10.54 11.65
CA ASN A 420 -14.59 10.89 13.06
C ASN A 420 -14.39 9.64 13.94
N LYS A 421 -14.11 9.84 15.23
CA LYS A 421 -13.87 8.75 16.17
C LYS A 421 -15.13 7.90 16.40
N SER A 422 -16.28 8.53 16.58
CA SER A 422 -17.55 7.84 16.88
C SER A 422 -17.96 6.89 15.76
N ASP A 423 -17.89 7.36 14.51
CA ASP A 423 -18.24 6.52 13.36
C ASP A 423 -17.23 5.39 13.16
N ALA A 424 -15.96 5.68 13.32
CA ALA A 424 -14.90 4.68 13.20
C ALA A 424 -15.01 3.58 14.28
N ASP A 425 -15.31 3.94 15.52
CA ASP A 425 -15.47 2.98 16.63
C ASP A 425 -16.71 2.08 16.44
N ARG A 426 -17.75 2.59 15.77
CA ARG A 426 -18.94 1.83 15.44
C ARG A 426 -18.70 0.79 14.33
N VAL A 427 -17.82 1.11 13.38
CA VAL A 427 -17.53 0.26 12.21
C VAL A 427 -16.44 -0.77 12.53
N LEU A 428 -15.37 -0.34 13.22
CA LEU A 428 -14.22 -1.20 13.55
C LEU A 428 -13.73 -0.87 14.97
N ALA A 429 -13.73 -1.87 15.83
CA ALA A 429 -13.27 -1.70 17.20
C ALA A 429 -11.82 -1.14 17.24
N PRO A 430 -11.51 -0.20 18.15
CA PRO A 430 -10.19 0.44 18.21
C PRO A 430 -9.02 -0.55 18.34
N THR A 431 -9.26 -1.71 18.98
CA THR A 431 -8.27 -2.79 19.16
C THR A 431 -7.98 -3.59 17.90
N GLN A 432 -8.84 -3.49 16.88
CA GLN A 432 -8.71 -4.19 15.60
C GLN A 432 -8.09 -3.31 14.51
N ARG A 433 -7.87 -2.02 14.80
CA ARG A 433 -7.28 -1.09 13.83
C ARG A 433 -5.81 -1.40 13.60
N HIS A 434 -5.42 -1.33 12.34
CA HIS A 434 -4.06 -1.60 11.95
C HIS A 434 -3.10 -0.51 12.47
N LYS A 435 -2.03 -0.95 13.13
CA LYS A 435 -0.90 -0.11 13.51
C LYS A 435 0.19 -0.21 12.45
N ALA A 436 0.44 0.87 11.74
CA ALA A 436 1.49 0.88 10.73
C ALA A 436 2.87 0.75 11.36
N ASN A 437 3.74 -0.05 10.76
CA ASN A 437 5.12 -0.14 11.20
C ASN A 437 5.82 1.22 11.02
N GLY A 438 6.68 1.57 11.98
CA GLY A 438 7.41 2.84 11.96
C GLY A 438 6.67 4.01 12.60
N VAL A 439 5.45 3.82 13.14
CA VAL A 439 4.82 4.80 14.04
C VAL A 439 5.48 4.72 15.41
N LYS A 440 5.68 5.90 16.05
CA LYS A 440 6.37 6.01 17.33
C LYS A 440 5.41 6.15 18.52
N TYR A 441 4.14 6.48 18.27
CA TYR A 441 3.12 6.56 19.30
C TYR A 441 2.65 5.16 19.75
N ASP A 442 2.14 5.08 20.98
CA ASP A 442 1.66 3.84 21.58
C ASP A 442 0.24 3.44 21.12
N ASP A 443 -0.26 2.33 21.64
CA ASP A 443 -1.58 1.83 21.29
C ASP A 443 -2.72 2.64 21.92
N GLU A 444 -2.47 3.41 22.97
CA GLU A 444 -3.45 4.29 23.59
C GLU A 444 -3.76 5.46 22.65
N ILE A 445 -2.72 6.08 22.09
CA ILE A 445 -2.87 7.13 21.08
C ILE A 445 -3.55 6.54 19.82
N LEU A 446 -3.16 5.34 19.35
CA LEU A 446 -3.81 4.70 18.21
C LEU A 446 -5.32 4.55 18.41
N ARG A 447 -5.75 4.12 19.60
CA ARG A 447 -7.17 3.96 19.94
C ARG A 447 -7.91 5.30 20.05
N ALA A 448 -7.21 6.37 20.42
CA ALA A 448 -7.76 7.72 20.51
C ALA A 448 -7.90 8.39 19.14
N LEU A 449 -7.11 7.99 18.13
CA LEU A 449 -7.13 8.60 16.80
C LEU A 449 -8.53 8.47 16.15
N PRO A 450 -9.04 9.53 15.51
CA PRO A 450 -10.30 9.49 14.78
C PRO A 450 -10.15 8.79 13.45
N GLY A 451 -11.27 8.35 12.91
CA GLY A 451 -11.36 7.81 11.55
C GLY A 451 -10.66 6.45 11.35
N LEU A 452 -10.70 5.97 10.12
CA LEU A 452 -10.09 4.71 9.67
C LEU A 452 -9.06 4.99 8.59
N THR A 453 -8.01 4.18 8.52
CA THR A 453 -7.08 4.17 7.40
C THR A 453 -7.71 3.49 6.18
N VAL A 454 -7.15 3.71 5.00
CA VAL A 454 -7.62 3.02 3.79
C VAL A 454 -7.47 1.49 3.93
N HIS A 455 -6.47 1.02 4.65
CA HIS A 455 -6.29 -0.41 4.93
C HIS A 455 -7.37 -0.96 5.84
N ASP A 456 -7.72 -0.25 6.91
CA ASP A 456 -8.82 -0.65 7.80
C ASP A 456 -10.12 -0.82 7.03
N LEU A 457 -10.44 0.10 6.07
CA LEU A 457 -11.61 -0.01 5.21
C LEU A 457 -11.54 -1.19 4.24
N MET A 458 -10.35 -1.52 3.71
CA MET A 458 -10.17 -2.65 2.81
C MET A 458 -10.33 -4.01 3.50
N LEU A 459 -10.31 -4.07 4.82
CA LEU A 459 -10.52 -5.30 5.60
C LEU A 459 -11.96 -5.49 6.06
N LEU A 460 -12.83 -4.50 5.87
CA LEU A 460 -14.25 -4.64 6.20
C LEU A 460 -14.93 -5.68 5.29
N PRO A 461 -15.89 -6.45 5.83
CA PRO A 461 -16.66 -7.44 5.06
C PRO A 461 -17.53 -6.80 4.00
#